data_bf19068624916d91737fa159fd3202d6
#
_entry.id   bf19068624916d91737fa159fd3202d6
#
_cell.length_a   1.000
_cell.length_b   1.000
_cell.length_c   1.000
_cell.angle_alpha   90.00
_cell.angle_beta   90.00
_cell.angle_gamma   90.00
#
_symmetry.space_group_name_H-M   'P 1'
#
loop_
_entity.id
_entity.type
_entity.pdbx_description
1 polymer ?
#
loop_
_entity_poly.entity_id
_entity_poly.type
_entity_poly.pdbx_seq_one_letter_code
_entity_poly.pdbx_strand_id
1 'polypeptide(L)'
;MAEDLHGKSVEIGGIYIAGLGGGNISPFNSPFELTEEEIDAKLRPISRKGMLLMTHAPAYDTLDHIPSGVPVGSKAIRAIIDEFKPVLALSGHIHEDYGIKDIGGTICVNPGPAMDKRAAVITVTDDQVAVKLIGPEGA
;
A
#
# COMPACT_ATOMS: atom_id res chain seq x y z
N MET A 1 -8.52 20.17 0.88
CA MET A 1 -7.44 20.10 1.89
C MET A 1 -7.04 18.63 2.11
N ALA A 2 -5.76 18.38 2.18
CA ALA A 2 -5.27 17.01 2.41
C ALA A 2 -5.21 16.71 3.91
N GLU A 3 -5.47 15.44 4.25
CA GLU A 3 -5.31 14.97 5.62
C GLU A 3 -4.09 14.06 5.72
N ASP A 4 -3.35 14.21 6.80
CA ASP A 4 -2.21 13.34 7.10
C ASP A 4 -2.74 12.05 7.70
N LEU A 5 -2.49 10.92 7.03
CA LEU A 5 -2.93 9.60 7.47
C LEU A 5 -1.80 8.77 8.11
N HIS A 6 -0.66 9.39 8.42
CA HIS A 6 0.44 8.64 9.03
C HIS A 6 0.05 8.12 10.42
N GLY A 7 -0.15 6.83 10.55
CA GLY A 7 -0.58 6.20 11.79
C GLY A 7 -2.00 6.57 12.19
N LYS A 8 -2.84 6.93 11.23
CA LYS A 8 -4.19 7.41 11.48
C LYS A 8 -5.17 6.75 10.53
N SER A 9 -6.45 6.92 10.85
CA SER A 9 -7.55 6.44 10.01
C SER A 9 -8.58 7.52 9.78
N VAL A 10 -9.36 7.37 8.71
CA VAL A 10 -10.43 8.28 8.34
C VAL A 10 -11.56 7.47 7.70
N GLU A 11 -12.79 7.98 7.82
CA GLU A 11 -13.91 7.44 7.08
C GLU A 11 -14.40 8.46 6.07
N ILE A 12 -14.49 8.05 4.80
CA ILE A 12 -14.95 8.91 3.71
C ILE A 12 -15.97 8.13 2.90
N GLY A 13 -17.22 8.64 2.84
CA GLY A 13 -18.26 7.99 2.05
C GLY A 13 -18.56 6.57 2.48
N GLY A 14 -18.42 6.25 3.76
CA GLY A 14 -18.64 4.90 4.27
C GLY A 14 -17.43 3.98 4.13
N ILE A 15 -16.32 4.47 3.61
CA ILE A 15 -15.08 3.68 3.45
C ILE A 15 -14.11 4.02 4.58
N TYR A 16 -13.67 3.00 5.31
CA TYR A 16 -12.66 3.14 6.35
C TYR A 16 -11.27 3.00 5.76
N ILE A 17 -10.44 4.02 5.94
CA ILE A 17 -9.09 4.08 5.38
C ILE A 17 -8.09 4.20 6.52
N ALA A 18 -7.14 3.28 6.59
CA ALA A 18 -6.03 3.34 7.53
C ALA A 18 -4.74 3.58 6.75
N GLY A 19 -3.85 4.40 7.29
CA GLY A 19 -2.65 4.79 6.60
C GLY A 19 -1.39 4.82 7.45
N LEU A 20 -0.25 4.67 6.79
CA LEU A 20 1.08 4.76 7.40
C LEU A 20 2.08 5.27 6.37
N GLY A 21 2.73 6.39 6.67
CA GLY A 21 3.81 6.92 5.86
C GLY A 21 5.15 6.31 6.25
N GLY A 22 6.21 6.75 5.57
CA GLY A 22 7.56 6.24 5.81
C GLY A 22 7.80 4.88 5.19
N GLY A 23 9.07 4.48 5.11
CA GLY A 23 9.46 3.18 4.59
C GLY A 23 9.80 2.20 5.70
N ASN A 24 9.83 0.92 5.39
CA ASN A 24 10.45 -0.06 6.27
C ASN A 24 11.98 0.01 6.06
N ILE A 25 12.73 -0.56 6.99
CA ILE A 25 14.20 -0.59 6.87
C ILE A 25 14.58 -1.39 5.62
N SER A 26 15.40 -0.77 4.79
CA SER A 26 15.73 -1.27 3.46
C SER A 26 17.15 -0.90 3.10
N PRO A 27 17.72 -1.49 2.02
CA PRO A 27 19.04 -1.10 1.55
C PRO A 27 19.10 0.32 0.98
N PHE A 28 17.96 1.01 0.83
CA PHE A 28 17.91 2.35 0.26
C PHE A 28 18.26 3.46 1.24
N ASN A 29 18.26 3.17 2.55
CA ASN A 29 18.55 4.16 3.58
C ASN A 29 17.67 5.41 3.45
N SER A 30 16.38 5.21 3.29
CA SER A 30 15.42 6.29 3.12
C SER A 30 15.40 7.21 4.34
N PRO A 31 15.09 8.52 4.17
CA PRO A 31 15.12 9.46 5.28
C PRO A 31 14.16 9.15 6.43
N PHE A 32 13.09 8.43 6.16
CA PHE A 32 12.08 8.10 7.15
C PHE A 32 11.78 6.61 7.09
N GLU A 33 12.53 5.83 7.85
CA GLU A 33 12.34 4.38 7.93
C GLU A 33 11.86 3.98 9.31
N LEU A 34 10.97 2.99 9.36
CA LEU A 34 10.40 2.41 10.58
C LEU A 34 10.81 0.94 10.68
N THR A 35 11.05 0.48 11.91
CA THR A 35 11.24 -0.95 12.14
C THR A 35 9.92 -1.70 11.95
N GLU A 36 10.00 -3.02 11.76
CA GLU A 36 8.78 -3.83 11.63
C GLU A 36 7.92 -3.74 12.88
N GLU A 37 8.54 -3.67 14.06
CA GLU A 37 7.84 -3.50 15.33
C GLU A 37 7.12 -2.16 15.40
N GLU A 38 7.76 -1.09 14.92
CA GLU A 38 7.15 0.24 14.89
C GLU A 38 5.98 0.29 13.92
N ILE A 39 6.11 -0.36 12.75
CA ILE A 39 5.03 -0.46 11.77
C ILE A 39 3.83 -1.17 12.38
N ASP A 40 4.05 -2.32 13.01
CA ASP A 40 2.98 -3.08 13.65
C ASP A 40 2.31 -2.28 14.75
N ALA A 41 3.10 -1.64 15.62
CA ALA A 41 2.59 -0.87 16.73
C ALA A 41 1.73 0.34 16.31
N LYS A 42 2.05 0.95 15.18
CA LYS A 42 1.29 2.11 14.66
C LYS A 42 0.08 1.70 13.85
N LEU A 43 0.17 0.60 13.12
CA LEU A 43 -0.85 0.22 12.13
C LEU A 43 -1.91 -0.71 12.72
N ARG A 44 -1.51 -1.67 13.55
CA ARG A 44 -2.47 -2.65 14.09
C ARG A 44 -3.62 -2.01 14.87
N PRO A 45 -3.41 -1.02 15.75
CA PRO A 45 -4.52 -0.41 16.51
C PRO A 45 -5.58 0.27 15.63
N ILE A 46 -5.21 0.72 14.44
CA ILE A 46 -6.14 1.38 13.52
C ILE A 46 -6.63 0.46 12.41
N SER A 47 -6.23 -0.81 12.42
CA SER A 47 -6.63 -1.77 11.38
C SER A 47 -8.01 -2.35 11.65
N ARG A 48 -8.79 -2.52 10.59
CA ARG A 48 -10.12 -3.14 10.63
C ARG A 48 -10.28 -4.08 9.46
N LYS A 49 -11.04 -5.13 9.68
CA LYS A 49 -11.38 -6.08 8.61
C LYS A 49 -12.10 -5.36 7.47
N GLY A 50 -11.70 -5.63 6.23
CA GLY A 50 -12.31 -5.03 5.06
C GLY A 50 -11.94 -3.57 4.81
N MET A 51 -10.96 -3.03 5.52
CA MET A 51 -10.52 -1.65 5.35
C MET A 51 -9.86 -1.41 3.98
N LEU A 52 -9.68 -0.14 3.63
CA LEU A 52 -8.73 0.27 2.62
C LEU A 52 -7.43 0.64 3.35
N LEU A 53 -6.33 0.02 2.94
CA LEU A 53 -5.02 0.25 3.55
C LEU A 53 -4.15 1.06 2.60
N MET A 54 -3.60 2.18 3.10
CA MET A 54 -2.73 3.05 2.30
C MET A 54 -1.40 3.20 3.01
N THR A 55 -0.33 2.65 2.42
CA THR A 55 1.01 2.73 2.99
C THR A 55 2.00 3.20 1.93
N HIS A 56 3.08 3.87 2.35
CA HIS A 56 4.17 4.18 1.43
C HIS A 56 4.93 2.89 1.08
N ALA A 57 5.32 2.12 2.08
CA ALA A 57 6.03 0.87 1.88
C ALA A 57 5.08 -0.23 1.41
N PRO A 58 5.51 -1.11 0.50
CA PRO A 58 4.71 -2.27 0.11
C PRO A 58 4.79 -3.37 1.17
N ALA A 59 3.85 -4.31 1.09
CA ALA A 59 3.91 -5.53 1.87
C ALA A 59 4.99 -6.46 1.33
N TYR A 60 5.55 -7.30 2.20
CA TYR A 60 6.56 -8.27 1.81
C TYR A 60 6.01 -9.22 0.73
N ASP A 61 6.83 -9.48 -0.28
CA ASP A 61 6.52 -10.34 -1.43
C ASP A 61 5.27 -9.89 -2.19
N THR A 62 5.05 -8.57 -2.26
CA THR A 62 3.86 -8.01 -2.89
C THR A 62 4.20 -6.67 -3.52
N LEU A 63 4.48 -6.65 -4.84
CA LEU A 63 4.83 -5.42 -5.56
C LEU A 63 6.02 -4.69 -4.90
N ASP A 64 6.99 -5.46 -4.44
CA ASP A 64 8.11 -4.97 -3.63
C ASP A 64 9.47 -5.45 -4.13
N HIS A 65 9.53 -6.02 -5.35
CA HIS A 65 10.77 -6.57 -5.88
C HIS A 65 11.61 -5.48 -6.54
N ILE A 66 12.85 -5.35 -6.09
CA ILE A 66 13.85 -4.50 -6.76
C ILE A 66 14.40 -5.24 -8.00
N PRO A 67 15.17 -4.55 -8.89
CA PRO A 67 15.63 -5.17 -10.14
C PRO A 67 16.37 -6.49 -9.99
N SER A 68 17.01 -6.72 -8.84
CA SER A 68 17.68 -8.01 -8.57
C SER A 68 16.70 -9.15 -8.29
N GLY A 69 15.38 -8.87 -8.17
CA GLY A 69 14.37 -9.86 -7.86
C GLY A 69 14.15 -10.09 -6.37
N VAL A 70 14.85 -9.34 -5.51
CA VAL A 70 14.74 -9.49 -4.06
C VAL A 70 13.52 -8.71 -3.55
N PRO A 71 12.63 -9.34 -2.75
CA PRO A 71 11.54 -8.62 -2.10
C PRO A 71 12.08 -7.79 -0.94
N VAL A 72 11.65 -6.53 -0.85
CA VAL A 72 12.14 -5.60 0.17
C VAL A 72 11.00 -5.00 1.00
N GLY A 73 9.78 -5.49 0.84
CA GLY A 73 8.61 -4.97 1.54
C GLY A 73 8.55 -5.33 3.01
N SER A 74 7.56 -4.78 3.69
CA SER A 74 7.37 -4.93 5.12
C SER A 74 6.64 -6.22 5.47
N LYS A 75 7.24 -7.03 6.32
CA LYS A 75 6.60 -8.24 6.84
C LYS A 75 5.46 -7.91 7.79
N ALA A 76 5.55 -6.81 8.53
CA ALA A 76 4.47 -6.36 9.40
C ALA A 76 3.24 -5.95 8.58
N ILE A 77 3.43 -5.21 7.49
CA ILE A 77 2.32 -4.84 6.61
C ILE A 77 1.70 -6.10 5.99
N ARG A 78 2.52 -7.05 5.55
CA ARG A 78 2.02 -8.31 5.00
C ARG A 78 1.17 -9.06 6.03
N ALA A 79 1.62 -9.14 7.28
CA ALA A 79 0.87 -9.81 8.35
C ALA A 79 -0.48 -9.13 8.60
N ILE A 80 -0.52 -7.80 8.56
CA ILE A 80 -1.77 -7.04 8.71
C ILE A 80 -2.74 -7.33 7.56
N ILE A 81 -2.25 -7.39 6.33
CA ILE A 81 -3.07 -7.76 5.18
C ILE A 81 -3.63 -9.17 5.35
N ASP A 82 -2.80 -10.11 5.74
CA ASP A 82 -3.22 -11.50 5.90
C ASP A 82 -4.25 -11.66 7.02
N GLU A 83 -4.14 -10.87 8.08
CA GLU A 83 -5.04 -10.96 9.24
C GLU A 83 -6.35 -10.20 9.01
N PHE A 84 -6.29 -8.94 8.57
CA PHE A 84 -7.46 -8.07 8.49
C PHE A 84 -8.17 -8.10 7.14
N LYS A 85 -7.54 -8.69 6.11
CA LYS A 85 -8.14 -8.83 4.78
C LYS A 85 -8.71 -7.53 4.24
N PRO A 86 -7.88 -6.48 4.06
CA PRO A 86 -8.35 -5.24 3.44
C PRO A 86 -8.96 -5.54 2.07
N VAL A 87 -9.93 -4.74 1.64
CA VAL A 87 -10.43 -4.86 0.27
C VAL A 87 -9.41 -4.34 -0.74
N LEU A 88 -8.60 -3.37 -0.30
CA LEU A 88 -7.59 -2.74 -1.16
C LEU A 88 -6.39 -2.37 -0.30
N ALA A 89 -5.19 -2.60 -0.83
CA ALA A 89 -3.94 -2.14 -0.24
C ALA A 89 -3.16 -1.34 -1.28
N LEU A 90 -2.99 -0.05 -1.02
CA LEU A 90 -2.24 0.86 -1.88
C LEU A 90 -0.85 1.05 -1.33
N SER A 91 0.15 0.93 -2.18
CA SER A 91 1.55 1.19 -1.80
C SER A 91 2.29 1.85 -2.95
N GLY A 92 3.51 2.31 -2.68
CA GLY A 92 4.38 2.88 -3.68
C GLY A 92 5.81 2.46 -3.42
N HIS A 93 6.73 3.42 -3.41
CA HIS A 93 8.14 3.27 -3.03
C HIS A 93 8.99 2.45 -4.01
N ILE A 94 8.57 1.25 -4.39
CA ILE A 94 9.32 0.42 -5.33
C ILE A 94 8.82 0.73 -6.74
N HIS A 95 9.49 1.67 -7.38
CA HIS A 95 9.06 2.21 -8.68
C HIS A 95 9.04 1.17 -9.79
N GLU A 96 9.91 0.17 -9.72
CA GLU A 96 10.08 -0.85 -10.75
C GLU A 96 8.98 -1.92 -10.69
N ASP A 97 8.35 -2.11 -9.53
CA ASP A 97 7.36 -3.18 -9.34
C ASP A 97 5.94 -2.63 -9.24
N TYR A 98 5.58 -1.78 -10.18
CA TYR A 98 4.22 -1.26 -10.29
C TYR A 98 3.29 -2.33 -10.87
N GLY A 99 2.02 -2.26 -10.50
CA GLY A 99 1.03 -3.22 -11.00
C GLY A 99 -0.08 -3.50 -10.01
N ILE A 100 -0.74 -4.62 -10.23
CA ILE A 100 -1.87 -5.09 -9.43
C ILE A 100 -1.61 -6.55 -9.06
N LYS A 101 -1.87 -6.91 -7.80
CA LYS A 101 -1.75 -8.29 -7.34
C LYS A 101 -2.86 -8.59 -6.35
N ASP A 102 -3.50 -9.75 -6.51
CA ASP A 102 -4.52 -10.24 -5.57
C ASP A 102 -3.84 -11.16 -4.56
N ILE A 103 -4.01 -10.85 -3.27
CA ILE A 103 -3.49 -11.69 -2.19
C ILE A 103 -4.66 -12.13 -1.31
N GLY A 104 -5.16 -13.34 -1.55
CA GLY A 104 -6.23 -13.90 -0.74
C GLY A 104 -7.49 -13.02 -0.70
N GLY A 105 -7.78 -12.29 -1.78
CA GLY A 105 -8.93 -11.39 -1.88
C GLY A 105 -8.63 -9.92 -1.66
N THR A 106 -7.45 -9.57 -1.15
CA THR A 106 -7.02 -8.18 -1.07
C THR A 106 -6.39 -7.76 -2.39
N ILE A 107 -6.92 -6.74 -3.02
CA ILE A 107 -6.35 -6.18 -4.24
C ILE A 107 -5.23 -5.23 -3.84
N CYS A 108 -4.00 -5.58 -4.18
CA CYS A 108 -2.83 -4.75 -3.90
C CYS A 108 -2.44 -3.98 -5.15
N VAL A 109 -2.17 -2.69 -5.01
CA VAL A 109 -1.87 -1.80 -6.13
C VAL A 109 -0.65 -0.95 -5.83
N ASN A 110 0.29 -0.95 -6.74
CA ASN A 110 1.34 0.04 -6.83
C ASN A 110 1.19 0.74 -8.18
N PRO A 111 0.72 1.99 -8.20
CA PRO A 111 0.45 2.67 -9.49
C PRO A 111 1.71 3.06 -10.25
N GLY A 112 2.87 3.00 -9.63
CA GLY A 112 4.10 3.50 -10.20
C GLY A 112 4.29 5.00 -9.96
N PRO A 113 5.47 5.54 -10.27
CA PRO A 113 5.78 6.93 -9.95
C PRO A 113 5.14 7.91 -10.95
N ALA A 114 4.61 9.01 -10.42
CA ALA A 114 4.02 10.05 -11.25
C ALA A 114 5.03 10.70 -12.21
N MET A 115 6.31 10.71 -11.83
CA MET A 115 7.36 11.24 -12.70
C MET A 115 7.49 10.44 -14.00
N ASP A 116 7.09 9.17 -13.98
CA ASP A 116 7.05 8.30 -15.17
C ASP A 116 5.67 8.31 -15.83
N LYS A 117 4.84 9.28 -15.50
CA LYS A 117 3.47 9.43 -16.02
C LYS A 117 2.59 8.22 -15.70
N ARG A 118 2.77 7.65 -14.51
CA ARG A 118 1.98 6.52 -14.03
C ARG A 118 1.01 6.96 -12.95
N ALA A 119 -0.16 6.36 -12.95
CA ALA A 119 -1.22 6.60 -11.99
C ALA A 119 -2.17 5.42 -11.97
N ALA A 120 -3.12 5.44 -11.05
CA ALA A 120 -4.20 4.47 -11.01
C ALA A 120 -5.51 5.19 -10.72
N VAL A 121 -6.57 4.75 -11.37
CA VAL A 121 -7.94 5.13 -11.01
C VAL A 121 -8.56 3.94 -10.32
N ILE A 122 -9.01 4.15 -9.10
CA ILE A 122 -9.57 3.08 -8.27
C ILE A 122 -10.98 3.46 -7.89
N THR A 123 -11.91 2.57 -8.19
CA THR A 123 -13.31 2.73 -7.82
C THR A 123 -13.66 1.70 -6.77
N VAL A 124 -14.14 2.17 -5.63
CA VAL A 124 -14.59 1.30 -4.54
C VAL A 124 -16.09 1.49 -4.37
N THR A 125 -16.85 0.41 -4.54
CA THR A 125 -18.31 0.42 -4.39
C THR A 125 -18.69 -0.75 -3.49
N ASP A 126 -19.19 -0.46 -2.30
CA ASP A 126 -19.39 -1.46 -1.25
C ASP A 126 -18.08 -2.20 -1.01
N ASP A 127 -18.02 -3.51 -1.23
CA ASP A 127 -16.81 -4.30 -1.07
C ASP A 127 -16.13 -4.61 -2.41
N GLN A 128 -16.54 -3.94 -3.48
CA GLN A 128 -16.00 -4.18 -4.81
C GLN A 128 -14.96 -3.14 -5.15
N VAL A 129 -13.83 -3.60 -5.70
CA VAL A 129 -12.71 -2.74 -6.09
C VAL A 129 -12.43 -2.94 -7.57
N ALA A 130 -12.42 -1.85 -8.32
CA ALA A 130 -12.03 -1.82 -9.72
C ALA A 130 -10.80 -0.93 -9.87
N VAL A 131 -9.78 -1.40 -10.56
CA VAL A 131 -8.52 -0.67 -10.73
C VAL A 131 -8.21 -0.52 -12.21
N LYS A 132 -7.87 0.71 -12.61
CA LYS A 132 -7.36 0.99 -13.95
C LYS A 132 -5.99 1.66 -13.80
N LEU A 133 -4.95 0.99 -14.29
CA LEU A 133 -3.61 1.58 -14.34
C LEU A 133 -3.47 2.48 -15.55
N ILE A 134 -2.80 3.61 -15.36
CA ILE A 134 -2.49 4.58 -16.41
C ILE A 134 -0.98 4.66 -16.52
N GLY A 135 -0.48 4.57 -17.77
CA GLY A 135 0.96 4.64 -18.04
C GLY A 135 1.28 5.61 -19.16
N PRO A 136 2.58 5.77 -19.47
CA PRO A 136 3.02 6.72 -20.49
C PRO A 136 2.56 6.39 -21.91
N GLU A 137 2.18 5.15 -22.17
CA GLU A 137 1.65 4.71 -23.46
C GLU A 137 0.15 4.98 -23.61
N GLY A 138 -0.45 5.70 -22.68
CA GLY A 138 -1.88 5.99 -22.65
C GLY A 138 -2.64 5.06 -21.73
N ALA A 139 -3.93 5.28 -21.63
CA ALA A 139 -4.81 4.54 -20.72
C ALA A 139 -5.44 3.33 -21.42
#